data_94eb1caf778c0fa163e8e4d98aa64421
#
_entry.id   94eb1caf778c0fa163e8e4d98aa64421
#
_cell.length_a   1.000
_cell.length_b   1.000
_cell.length_c   1.000
_cell.angle_alpha   90.00
_cell.angle_beta   90.00
_cell.angle_gamma   90.00
#
_symmetry.space_group_name_H-M   'P 1'
#
loop_
_entity.id
_entity.type
_entity.pdbx_description
1 polymer ?
#
loop_
_entity_poly.entity_id
_entity_poly.type
_entity_poly.pdbx_seq_one_letter_code
_entity_poly.pdbx_strand_id
1 'polypeptide(L)'
;MRHEHYDERQTFVNYKLSHHALMILFVMLVANALVKSTFGLWAEPMAETIILILVPSIYYVTRSIFADAYMGRRDSVRKNVFWFLILAVLFIVPSFTLYGDPIFDSGLTDTAAPLLTGIFFLFIAAAHIASLWKKDDA
;
A
#
# COMPACT_ATOMS: atom_id res chain seq x y z
N MET A 1 -0.41 -32.77 7.90
CA MET A 1 -0.24 -32.18 6.56
C MET A 1 -0.58 -30.71 6.66
N ARG A 2 0.40 -29.78 6.49
CA ARG A 2 0.13 -28.36 6.33
C ARG A 2 -0.64 -28.21 5.02
N HIS A 3 -1.91 -27.89 5.09
CA HIS A 3 -2.65 -27.47 3.92
C HIS A 3 -2.04 -26.13 3.49
N GLU A 4 -1.32 -26.13 2.38
CA GLU A 4 -0.80 -24.91 1.80
C GLU A 4 -1.96 -23.94 1.58
N HIS A 5 -1.83 -22.76 2.18
CA HIS A 5 -2.88 -21.73 2.18
C HIS A 5 -2.99 -21.08 0.80
N TYR A 6 -1.92 -21.18 0.02
CA TYR A 6 -1.80 -20.72 -1.36
C TYR A 6 -1.57 -21.91 -2.30
N ASP A 7 -2.14 -21.81 -3.49
CA ASP A 7 -1.87 -22.74 -4.55
C ASP A 7 -0.52 -22.37 -5.25
N GLU A 8 0.09 -23.32 -5.99
CA GLU A 8 1.39 -23.13 -6.66
C GLU A 8 1.39 -21.92 -7.61
N ARG A 9 0.28 -21.69 -8.33
CA ARG A 9 0.10 -20.55 -9.22
C ARG A 9 0.13 -19.24 -8.44
N GLN A 10 -0.58 -19.16 -7.31
CA GLN A 10 -0.61 -17.97 -6.45
C GLN A 10 0.78 -17.68 -5.88
N THR A 11 1.50 -18.71 -5.46
CA THR A 11 2.87 -18.59 -4.96
C THR A 11 3.81 -18.04 -6.03
N PHE A 12 3.74 -18.57 -7.26
CA PHE A 12 4.55 -18.09 -8.37
C PHE A 12 4.24 -16.63 -8.75
N VAL A 13 2.96 -16.28 -8.82
CA VAL A 13 2.53 -14.90 -9.10
C VAL A 13 3.03 -13.94 -8.03
N ASN A 14 2.87 -14.30 -6.75
CA ASN A 14 3.33 -13.49 -5.63
C ASN A 14 4.85 -13.29 -5.67
N TYR A 15 5.62 -14.34 -5.96
CA TYR A 15 7.08 -14.24 -6.09
C TYR A 15 7.47 -13.24 -7.19
N LYS A 16 6.86 -13.35 -8.38
CA LYS A 16 7.12 -12.45 -9.50
C LYS A 16 6.75 -11.00 -9.16
N LEU A 17 5.59 -10.78 -8.54
CA LEU A 17 5.13 -9.44 -8.17
C LEU A 17 6.00 -8.83 -7.06
N SER A 18 6.43 -9.63 -6.09
CA SER A 18 7.35 -9.18 -5.03
C SER A 18 8.69 -8.74 -5.61
N HIS A 19 9.22 -9.49 -6.60
CA HIS A 19 10.45 -9.10 -7.28
C HIS A 19 10.30 -7.76 -8.01
N HIS A 20 9.19 -7.55 -8.73
CA HIS A 20 8.92 -6.27 -9.40
C HIS A 20 8.76 -5.12 -8.40
N ALA A 21 8.04 -5.34 -7.29
CA ALA A 21 7.87 -4.33 -6.24
C ALA A 21 9.23 -3.95 -5.61
N LEU A 22 10.11 -4.92 -5.38
CA LEU A 22 11.45 -4.68 -4.89
C LEU A 22 12.28 -3.84 -5.87
N MET A 23 12.19 -4.13 -7.18
CA MET A 23 12.88 -3.35 -8.21
C MET A 23 12.35 -1.91 -8.27
N ILE A 24 11.03 -1.70 -8.16
CA ILE A 24 10.43 -0.37 -8.07
C ILE A 24 10.97 0.37 -6.85
N LEU A 25 11.00 -0.27 -5.67
CA LEU A 25 11.55 0.32 -4.46
C LEU A 25 12.99 0.74 -4.64
N PHE A 26 13.83 -0.12 -5.25
CA PHE A 26 15.23 0.17 -5.50
C PHE A 26 15.41 1.40 -6.42
N VAL A 27 14.67 1.45 -7.52
CA VAL A 27 14.69 2.59 -8.44
C VAL A 27 14.25 3.87 -7.72
N MET A 28 13.19 3.81 -6.90
CA MET A 28 12.72 4.95 -6.13
C MET A 28 13.74 5.44 -5.10
N LEU A 29 14.45 4.54 -4.43
CA LEU A 29 15.51 4.91 -3.48
C LEU A 29 16.67 5.66 -4.18
N VAL A 30 17.09 5.16 -5.35
CA VAL A 30 18.12 5.83 -6.16
C VAL A 30 17.64 7.20 -6.64
N ALA A 31 16.42 7.27 -7.20
CA ALA A 31 15.83 8.52 -7.65
C ALA A 31 15.69 9.54 -6.49
N ASN A 32 15.24 9.09 -5.32
CA ASN A 32 15.13 9.91 -4.13
C ASN A 32 16.49 10.46 -3.68
N ALA A 33 17.54 9.64 -3.68
CA ALA A 33 18.90 10.09 -3.35
C ALA A 33 19.39 11.17 -4.33
N LEU A 34 19.10 11.03 -5.63
CA LEU A 34 19.43 12.03 -6.64
C LEU A 34 18.65 13.33 -6.46
N VAL A 35 17.35 13.24 -6.19
CA VAL A 35 16.51 14.43 -5.91
C VAL A 35 17.05 15.17 -4.70
N LYS A 36 17.34 14.48 -3.61
CA LYS A 36 17.87 15.11 -2.37
C LYS A 36 19.24 15.75 -2.58
N SER A 37 20.10 15.15 -3.37
CA SER A 37 21.41 15.72 -3.67
C SER A 37 21.35 16.98 -4.54
N THR A 38 20.31 17.11 -5.38
CA THR A 38 20.18 18.20 -6.33
C THR A 38 19.28 19.33 -5.84
N PHE A 39 18.16 19.01 -5.23
CA PHE A 39 17.11 19.96 -4.87
C PHE A 39 16.94 20.12 -3.35
N GLY A 40 17.61 19.30 -2.54
CA GLY A 40 17.45 19.28 -1.09
C GLY A 40 16.28 18.44 -0.60
N LEU A 41 15.84 18.67 0.64
CA LEU A 41 14.75 17.92 1.27
C LEU A 41 13.41 18.34 0.66
N TRP A 42 12.67 17.40 0.12
CA TRP A 42 11.32 17.59 -0.44
C TRP A 42 10.21 17.14 0.50
N ALA A 43 10.54 16.32 1.49
CA ALA A 43 9.66 15.83 2.53
C ALA A 43 10.43 15.58 3.82
N GLU A 44 9.72 15.59 4.94
CA GLU A 44 10.27 15.15 6.22
C GLU A 44 10.54 13.64 6.23
N PRO A 45 11.47 13.15 7.08
CA PRO A 45 11.99 11.78 6.98
C PRO A 45 10.93 10.68 7.08
N MET A 46 9.89 10.86 7.91
CA MET A 46 8.83 9.87 8.07
C MET A 46 7.90 9.86 6.86
N ALA A 47 7.47 11.03 6.39
CA ALA A 47 6.63 11.16 5.22
C ALA A 47 7.32 10.61 3.96
N GLU A 48 8.60 10.94 3.77
CA GLU A 48 9.43 10.41 2.70
C GLU A 48 9.49 8.88 2.73
N THR A 49 9.81 8.32 3.91
CA THR A 49 9.91 6.85 4.09
C THR A 49 8.59 6.15 3.78
N ILE A 50 7.48 6.69 4.25
CA ILE A 50 6.15 6.13 4.00
C ILE A 50 5.84 6.13 2.49
N ILE A 51 6.11 7.22 1.78
CA ILE A 51 5.88 7.28 0.32
C ILE A 51 6.72 6.22 -0.41
N LEU A 52 8.00 6.09 -0.07
CA LEU A 52 8.88 5.10 -0.69
C LEU A 52 8.40 3.66 -0.48
N ILE A 53 7.75 3.37 0.65
CA ILE A 53 7.19 2.05 0.94
C ILE A 53 5.81 1.88 0.28
N LEU A 54 4.95 2.89 0.32
CA LEU A 54 3.57 2.77 -0.17
C LEU A 54 3.49 2.57 -1.69
N VAL A 55 4.33 3.24 -2.48
CA VAL A 55 4.27 3.14 -3.94
C VAL A 55 4.50 1.71 -4.44
N PRO A 56 5.61 1.00 -4.09
CA PRO A 56 5.77 -0.39 -4.48
C PRO A 56 4.74 -1.32 -3.84
N SER A 57 4.23 -0.99 -2.64
CA SER A 57 3.18 -1.76 -1.98
C SER A 57 1.84 -1.65 -2.72
N ILE A 58 1.45 -0.46 -3.20
CA ILE A 58 0.27 -0.26 -4.05
C ILE A 58 0.38 -1.11 -5.31
N TYR A 59 1.53 -1.09 -5.99
CA TYR A 59 1.76 -1.92 -7.16
C TYR A 59 1.57 -3.41 -6.84
N TYR A 60 2.26 -3.91 -5.80
CA TYR A 60 2.19 -5.32 -5.40
C TYR A 60 0.76 -5.74 -5.04
N VAL A 61 0.10 -5.01 -4.14
CA VAL A 61 -1.23 -5.33 -3.65
C VAL A 61 -2.25 -5.31 -4.78
N THR A 62 -2.26 -4.26 -5.60
CA THR A 62 -3.19 -4.14 -6.71
C THR A 62 -3.04 -5.32 -7.68
N ARG A 63 -1.81 -5.58 -8.12
CA ARG A 63 -1.56 -6.67 -9.07
C ARG A 63 -1.89 -8.05 -8.50
N SER A 64 -1.60 -8.30 -7.24
CA SER A 64 -1.91 -9.59 -6.59
C SER A 64 -3.42 -9.77 -6.36
N ILE A 65 -4.18 -8.71 -6.04
CA ILE A 65 -5.64 -8.78 -5.94
C ILE A 65 -6.26 -9.15 -7.29
N PHE A 66 -5.90 -8.44 -8.36
CA PHE A 66 -6.47 -8.71 -9.69
C PHE A 66 -5.96 -10.00 -10.35
N ALA A 67 -4.86 -10.56 -9.85
CA ALA A 67 -4.37 -11.88 -10.24
C ALA A 67 -4.93 -13.03 -9.39
N ASP A 68 -5.85 -12.76 -8.46
CA ASP A 68 -6.39 -13.71 -7.47
C ASP A 68 -5.30 -14.38 -6.61
N ALA A 69 -4.18 -13.68 -6.39
CA ALA A 69 -3.03 -14.19 -5.67
C ALA A 69 -2.81 -13.55 -4.29
N TYR A 70 -3.61 -12.50 -3.94
CA TYR A 70 -3.45 -11.75 -2.69
C TYR A 70 -3.95 -12.52 -1.47
N MET A 71 -5.07 -13.23 -1.62
CA MET A 71 -5.70 -13.98 -0.53
C MET A 71 -5.56 -15.48 -0.73
N GLY A 72 -5.36 -16.19 0.38
CA GLY A 72 -5.46 -17.64 0.39
C GLY A 72 -6.87 -18.11 0.07
N ARG A 73 -6.98 -19.36 -0.40
CA ARG A 73 -8.25 -19.99 -0.85
C ARG A 73 -9.39 -19.95 0.19
N ARG A 74 -9.07 -19.78 1.47
CA ARG A 74 -10.04 -19.80 2.60
C ARG A 74 -10.37 -18.43 3.15
N ASP A 75 -9.70 -17.38 2.69
CA ASP A 75 -9.89 -16.04 3.22
C ASP A 75 -11.17 -15.40 2.70
N SER A 76 -11.94 -14.80 3.60
CA SER A 76 -13.14 -14.07 3.25
C SER A 76 -12.79 -12.64 2.83
N VAL A 77 -13.03 -12.31 1.55
CA VAL A 77 -12.83 -10.95 1.02
C VAL A 77 -13.57 -9.92 1.86
N ARG A 78 -14.83 -10.19 2.24
CA ARG A 78 -15.66 -9.27 3.04
C ARG A 78 -15.05 -8.97 4.41
N LYS A 79 -14.51 -10.00 5.09
CA LYS A 79 -13.84 -9.84 6.38
C LYS A 79 -12.60 -8.97 6.26
N ASN A 80 -11.82 -9.16 5.20
CA ASN A 80 -10.58 -8.40 4.99
C ASN A 80 -10.86 -6.96 4.60
N VAL A 81 -11.87 -6.70 3.75
CA VAL A 81 -12.34 -5.33 3.44
C VAL A 81 -12.73 -4.61 4.73
N PHE A 82 -13.48 -5.26 5.62
CA PHE A 82 -13.87 -4.68 6.90
C PHE A 82 -12.65 -4.28 7.75
N TRP A 83 -11.63 -5.14 7.85
CA TRP A 83 -10.42 -4.82 8.58
C TRP A 83 -9.61 -3.68 7.94
N PHE A 84 -9.53 -3.62 6.61
CA PHE A 84 -8.86 -2.52 5.92
C PHE A 84 -9.59 -1.18 6.14
N LEU A 85 -10.92 -1.18 6.21
CA LEU A 85 -11.69 0.02 6.53
C LEU A 85 -11.44 0.49 7.97
N ILE A 86 -11.38 -0.43 8.94
CA ILE A 86 -11.03 -0.11 10.33
C ILE A 86 -9.62 0.51 10.39
N LEU A 87 -8.64 -0.12 9.74
CA LEU A 87 -7.27 0.41 9.70
C LEU A 87 -7.22 1.79 9.03
N ALA A 88 -7.96 2.01 7.95
CA ALA A 88 -8.04 3.30 7.30
C ALA A 88 -8.54 4.39 8.26
N VAL A 89 -9.63 4.14 8.98
CA VAL A 89 -10.18 5.07 9.98
C VAL A 89 -9.18 5.32 11.10
N LEU A 90 -8.52 4.25 11.59
CA LEU A 90 -7.52 4.32 12.66
C LEU A 90 -6.33 5.22 12.30
N PHE A 91 -5.96 5.31 11.03
CA PHE A 91 -4.86 6.17 10.58
C PHE A 91 -5.32 7.56 10.14
N ILE A 92 -6.51 7.68 9.51
CA ILE A 92 -7.02 8.97 9.02
C ILE A 92 -7.48 9.87 10.16
N VAL A 93 -8.25 9.34 11.12
CA VAL A 93 -8.80 10.16 12.20
C VAL A 93 -7.71 10.84 13.04
N PRO A 94 -6.66 10.14 13.51
CA PRO A 94 -5.58 10.79 14.25
C PRO A 94 -4.84 11.87 13.45
N SER A 95 -4.76 11.75 12.11
CA SER A 95 -4.11 12.75 11.28
C SER A 95 -4.75 14.13 11.41
N PHE A 96 -6.06 14.18 11.67
CA PHE A 96 -6.78 15.45 11.83
C PHE A 96 -6.97 15.88 13.29
N THR A 97 -6.85 14.96 14.25
CA THR A 97 -7.15 15.23 15.65
C THR A 97 -5.93 15.38 16.53
N LEU A 98 -4.85 14.68 16.23
CA LEU A 98 -3.63 14.64 17.06
C LEU A 98 -2.48 15.46 16.49
N TYR A 99 -2.46 15.66 15.17
CA TYR A 99 -1.43 16.42 14.50
C TYR A 99 -2.00 17.79 14.12
N GLY A 100 -1.59 18.86 14.82
CA GLY A 100 -2.02 20.23 14.57
C GLY A 100 -1.24 20.93 13.46
N ASP A 101 -0.15 20.31 12.99
CA ASP A 101 0.73 20.90 11.99
C ASP A 101 0.15 20.77 10.57
N PRO A 102 0.42 21.71 9.68
CA PRO A 102 -0.03 21.63 8.30
C PRO A 102 0.62 20.43 7.58
N ILE A 103 -0.14 19.79 6.66
CA ILE A 103 0.36 18.67 5.84
C ILE A 103 1.51 19.11 4.92
N PHE A 104 1.48 20.39 4.51
CA PHE A 104 2.50 21.02 3.69
C PHE A 104 2.98 22.31 4.36
N ASP A 105 4.29 22.41 4.56
CA ASP A 105 4.98 23.64 4.93
C ASP A 105 6.06 23.93 3.87
N SER A 106 7.33 23.87 4.16
CA SER A 106 8.41 23.97 3.14
C SER A 106 8.56 22.71 2.29
N GLY A 107 7.78 21.67 2.56
CA GLY A 107 7.71 20.36 1.92
C GLY A 107 6.56 19.55 2.50
N LEU A 108 6.57 18.24 2.26
CA LEU A 108 5.62 17.34 2.88
C LEU A 108 6.05 17.03 4.31
N THR A 109 5.19 17.32 5.28
CA THR A 109 5.49 17.12 6.72
C THR A 109 5.21 15.70 7.17
N ASP A 110 5.76 15.29 8.33
CA ASP A 110 5.53 13.98 8.93
C ASP A 110 4.06 13.73 9.31
N THR A 111 3.26 14.80 9.46
CA THR A 111 1.80 14.73 9.63
C THR A 111 1.09 14.04 8.46
N ALA A 112 1.67 14.08 7.27
CA ALA A 112 1.14 13.38 6.10
C ALA A 112 1.27 11.86 6.19
N ALA A 113 2.23 11.32 6.95
CA ALA A 113 2.52 9.89 6.97
C ALA A 113 1.32 9.02 7.41
N PRO A 114 0.62 9.29 8.53
CA PRO A 114 -0.56 8.51 8.91
C PRO A 114 -1.71 8.72 7.90
N LEU A 115 -1.91 9.93 7.38
CA LEU A 115 -2.93 10.19 6.37
C LEU A 115 -2.71 9.35 5.10
N LEU A 116 -1.49 9.34 4.57
CA LEU A 116 -1.11 8.54 3.40
C LEU A 116 -1.30 7.04 3.66
N THR A 117 -0.94 6.59 4.85
CA THR A 117 -1.15 5.19 5.27
C THR A 117 -2.64 4.83 5.32
N GLY A 118 -3.48 5.71 5.85
CA GLY A 118 -4.93 5.52 5.88
C GLY A 118 -5.55 5.48 4.49
N ILE A 119 -5.13 6.39 3.59
CA ILE A 119 -5.55 6.40 2.18
C ILE A 119 -5.13 5.09 1.48
N PHE A 120 -3.95 4.56 1.78
CA PHE A 120 -3.51 3.27 1.26
C PHE A 120 -4.44 2.12 1.66
N PHE A 121 -4.89 2.06 2.91
CA PHE A 121 -5.85 1.04 3.34
C PHE A 121 -7.22 1.20 2.68
N LEU A 122 -7.70 2.43 2.46
CA LEU A 122 -8.91 2.68 1.67
C LEU A 122 -8.75 2.18 0.23
N PHE A 123 -7.60 2.42 -0.37
CA PHE A 123 -7.31 1.95 -1.71
C PHE A 123 -7.32 0.41 -1.80
N ILE A 124 -6.75 -0.30 -0.83
CA ILE A 124 -6.80 -1.77 -0.77
C ILE A 124 -8.25 -2.26 -0.65
N ALA A 125 -9.05 -1.65 0.22
CA ALA A 125 -10.46 -2.00 0.38
C ALA A 125 -11.23 -1.81 -0.93
N ALA A 126 -11.04 -0.67 -1.61
CA ALA A 126 -11.66 -0.37 -2.90
C ALA A 126 -11.23 -1.37 -4.00
N ALA A 127 -9.95 -1.72 -4.07
CA ALA A 127 -9.44 -2.71 -5.02
C ALA A 127 -10.06 -4.10 -4.81
N HIS A 128 -10.26 -4.50 -3.55
CA HIS A 128 -10.96 -5.75 -3.24
C HIS A 128 -12.43 -5.73 -3.65
N ILE A 129 -13.14 -4.63 -3.41
CA ILE A 129 -14.54 -4.47 -3.85
C ILE A 129 -14.62 -4.52 -5.38
N ALA A 130 -13.74 -3.82 -6.09
CA ALA A 130 -13.69 -3.83 -7.55
C ALA A 130 -13.39 -5.23 -8.12
N SER A 131 -12.56 -6.02 -7.43
CA SER A 131 -12.27 -7.39 -7.85
C SER A 131 -13.49 -8.33 -7.72
N LEU A 132 -14.40 -8.08 -6.76
CA LEU A 132 -15.64 -8.83 -6.61
C LEU A 132 -16.58 -8.56 -7.78
N TRP A 133 -16.80 -7.29 -8.15
CA TRP A 133 -17.67 -6.93 -9.28
C TRP A 133 -17.20 -7.57 -10.58
N LYS A 134 -15.90 -7.57 -10.83
CA LYS A 134 -15.35 -8.23 -12.02
C LYS A 134 -15.65 -9.74 -12.10
N LYS A 135 -15.82 -10.40 -10.94
CA LYS A 135 -16.14 -11.83 -10.90
C LYS A 135 -17.62 -12.12 -11.13
N ASP A 136 -18.50 -11.19 -10.76
CA ASP A 136 -19.94 -11.34 -10.95
C ASP A 136 -20.36 -11.14 -12.44
N ASP A 137 -19.52 -10.44 -13.22
CA ASP A 137 -19.75 -10.16 -14.64
C ASP A 137 -19.11 -11.20 -15.60
N ALA A 138 -18.39 -12.20 -15.08
CA ALA A 138 -17.68 -13.21 -15.87
C ALA A 138 -18.32 -14.60 -15.76
#